data_9f94f29fc129c60c364905271d4b1f4d
#
_entry.id   9f94f29fc129c60c364905271d4b1f4d
#
_cell.length_a   1.000
_cell.length_b   1.000
_cell.length_c   1.000
_cell.angle_alpha   90.00
_cell.angle_beta   90.00
_cell.angle_gamma   90.00
#
_symmetry.space_group_name_H-M   'P 1'
#
loop_
_entity.id
_entity.type
_entity.pdbx_description
1 polymer ?
#
loop_
_entity_poly.entity_id
_entity_poly.type
_entity_poly.pdbx_seq_one_letter_code
_entity_poly.pdbx_strand_id
1 'polypeptide(L)'
;MYDDFFFPYEKAKLWTGNMFLLSLSNFLLYASLYMMLPVLPLWMVRHWYCSYAEAGAAIAVFGLAMFLPGTFNSYLIDTFKRKSVCFIAIFLFVASSLLYPYVATVGFVALVRAVQGGLFSVITMTTGSTLVIDCLLYTSPSPRDAHES
;
A
#
# COMPACT_ATOMS: atom_id res chain seq x y z
N MET A 1 50.34 -19.93 5.38
CA MET A 1 49.83 -20.15 4.04
C MET A 1 48.32 -20.38 4.17
N TYR A 2 47.63 -19.35 4.56
CA TYR A 2 46.18 -19.35 4.86
C TYR A 2 45.56 -18.04 4.34
N ASP A 3 46.04 -17.63 3.18
CA ASP A 3 45.53 -16.47 2.47
C ASP A 3 44.82 -17.01 1.24
N ASP A 4 43.72 -16.41 0.95
CA ASP A 4 42.91 -16.54 -0.29
C ASP A 4 41.64 -17.41 -0.24
N PHE A 5 40.89 -17.34 0.87
CA PHE A 5 39.46 -17.65 0.77
C PHE A 5 38.61 -16.44 1.13
N PHE A 6 39.00 -15.29 0.59
CA PHE A 6 38.14 -14.13 0.55
C PHE A 6 37.16 -14.33 -0.60
N PHE A 7 36.01 -14.96 -0.34
CA PHE A 7 34.90 -14.82 -1.24
C PHE A 7 34.61 -13.34 -1.42
N PRO A 8 34.57 -12.82 -2.64
CA PRO A 8 34.10 -11.47 -2.85
C PRO A 8 32.64 -11.46 -2.39
N TYR A 9 32.43 -11.00 -1.16
CA TYR A 9 31.11 -10.60 -0.70
C TYR A 9 30.69 -9.45 -1.63
N GLU A 10 30.09 -9.80 -2.74
CA GLU A 10 29.46 -8.84 -3.60
C GLU A 10 28.41 -8.17 -2.74
N LYS A 11 28.71 -6.97 -2.25
CA LYS A 11 27.78 -6.11 -1.53
C LYS A 11 26.56 -5.97 -2.42
N ALA A 12 25.58 -6.84 -2.20
CA ALA A 12 24.33 -6.82 -2.91
C ALA A 12 23.84 -5.36 -2.86
N LYS A 13 23.70 -4.76 -4.02
CA LYS A 13 23.31 -3.35 -4.16
C LYS A 13 21.90 -3.23 -3.59
N LEU A 14 21.80 -2.78 -2.36
CA LEU A 14 20.54 -2.49 -1.65
C LEU A 14 19.63 -1.55 -2.45
N TRP A 15 20.22 -0.71 -3.28
CA TRP A 15 19.51 0.23 -4.16
C TRP A 15 19.34 -0.33 -5.56
N THR A 16 18.44 -1.28 -5.71
CA THR A 16 18.01 -1.76 -7.03
C THR A 16 16.95 -0.80 -7.59
N GLY A 17 16.95 -0.56 -8.90
CA GLY A 17 15.95 0.29 -9.56
C GLY A 17 14.51 -0.10 -9.24
N ASN A 18 14.24 -1.39 -9.07
CA ASN A 18 12.93 -1.90 -8.67
C ASN A 18 12.54 -1.44 -7.25
N MET A 19 13.47 -1.40 -6.31
CA MET A 19 13.23 -0.95 -4.95
C MET A 19 12.92 0.56 -4.91
N PHE A 20 13.62 1.34 -5.73
CA PHE A 20 13.34 2.77 -5.86
C PHE A 20 11.95 3.02 -6.46
N LEU A 21 11.58 2.30 -7.52
CA LEU A 21 10.25 2.40 -8.14
C LEU A 21 9.12 2.01 -7.18
N LEU A 22 9.30 0.93 -6.40
CA LEU A 22 8.34 0.51 -5.38
C LEU A 22 8.18 1.57 -4.28
N SER A 23 9.30 2.11 -3.79
CA SER A 23 9.27 3.17 -2.77
C SER A 23 8.63 4.44 -3.28
N LEU A 24 8.92 4.84 -4.53
CA LEU A 24 8.32 6.00 -5.17
C LEU A 24 6.81 5.81 -5.38
N SER A 25 6.39 4.64 -5.84
CA SER A 25 4.96 4.33 -6.01
C SER A 25 4.22 4.41 -4.67
N ASN A 26 4.82 3.87 -3.62
CA ASN A 26 4.26 3.92 -2.27
C ASN A 26 4.19 5.36 -1.75
N PHE A 27 5.23 6.14 -1.95
CA PHE A 27 5.24 7.56 -1.60
C PHE A 27 4.12 8.34 -2.31
N LEU A 28 3.93 8.13 -3.61
CA LEU A 28 2.88 8.79 -4.39
C LEU A 28 1.47 8.40 -3.92
N LEU A 29 1.26 7.14 -3.55
CA LEU A 29 -0.01 6.67 -2.98
C LEU A 29 -0.31 7.36 -1.65
N TYR A 30 0.65 7.42 -0.74
CA TYR A 30 0.47 8.13 0.53
C TYR A 30 0.29 9.64 0.34
N ALA A 31 1.06 10.26 -0.54
CA ALA A 31 0.91 11.68 -0.85
C ALA A 31 -0.49 12.00 -1.38
N SER A 32 -1.01 11.18 -2.30
CA SER A 32 -2.37 11.30 -2.82
C SER A 32 -3.42 11.19 -1.71
N LEU A 33 -3.26 10.21 -0.81
CA LEU A 33 -4.15 10.03 0.34
C LEU A 33 -4.16 11.24 1.27
N TYR A 34 -2.97 11.72 1.66
CA TYR A 34 -2.83 12.84 2.59
C TYR A 34 -3.32 14.16 1.99
N MET A 35 -3.15 14.38 0.69
CA MET A 35 -3.74 15.54 0.02
C MET A 35 -5.27 15.52 0.02
N MET A 36 -5.86 14.33 -0.05
CA MET A 36 -7.32 14.19 -0.11
C MET A 36 -7.99 14.38 1.27
N LEU A 37 -7.26 14.18 2.37
CA LEU A 37 -7.78 14.34 3.72
C LEU A 37 -8.34 15.74 4.01
N PRO A 38 -7.64 16.85 3.73
CA PRO A 38 -8.18 18.19 3.95
C PRO A 38 -9.13 18.65 2.84
N VAL A 39 -8.92 18.23 1.60
CA VAL A 39 -9.67 18.72 0.45
C VAL A 39 -11.09 18.19 0.44
N LEU A 40 -11.26 16.88 0.71
CA LEU A 40 -12.56 16.23 0.62
C LEU A 40 -13.61 16.79 1.60
N PRO A 41 -13.33 16.94 2.91
CA PRO A 41 -14.32 17.51 3.84
C PRO A 41 -14.66 18.95 3.50
N LEU A 42 -13.69 19.75 3.11
CA LEU A 42 -13.91 21.14 2.73
C LEU A 42 -14.81 21.25 1.50
N TRP A 43 -14.61 20.35 0.51
CA TRP A 43 -15.44 20.27 -0.69
C TRP A 43 -16.86 19.82 -0.35
N MET A 44 -17.04 18.82 0.52
CA MET A 44 -18.35 18.32 0.94
C MET A 44 -19.17 19.41 1.67
N VAL A 45 -18.55 20.11 2.62
CA VAL A 45 -19.22 21.18 3.37
C VAL A 45 -19.65 22.33 2.43
N ARG A 46 -18.81 22.67 1.46
CA ARG A 46 -19.13 23.75 0.50
C ARG A 46 -20.18 23.38 -0.52
N HIS A 47 -20.20 22.14 -0.98
CA HIS A 47 -21.10 21.71 -2.09
C HIS A 47 -22.44 21.21 -1.58
N TRP A 48 -22.46 20.51 -0.45
CA TRP A 48 -23.67 19.87 0.06
C TRP A 48 -24.19 20.45 1.36
N TYR A 49 -23.56 21.52 1.84
CA TYR A 49 -23.94 22.15 3.11
C TYR A 49 -24.05 21.17 4.28
N CYS A 50 -23.31 20.06 4.22
CA CYS A 50 -23.26 19.09 5.29
C CYS A 50 -22.46 19.62 6.49
N SER A 51 -22.69 19.07 7.68
CA SER A 51 -21.93 19.43 8.87
C SER A 51 -20.49 18.91 8.78
N TYR A 52 -19.56 19.56 9.46
CA TYR A 52 -18.17 19.08 9.58
C TYR A 52 -18.09 17.70 10.23
N ALA A 53 -19.06 17.36 11.12
CA ALA A 53 -19.14 16.06 11.76
C ALA A 53 -19.47 14.95 10.73
N GLU A 54 -20.41 15.18 9.83
CA GLU A 54 -20.78 14.23 8.76
C GLU A 54 -19.63 14.03 7.77
N ALA A 55 -18.98 15.11 7.36
CA ALA A 55 -17.81 15.04 6.49
C ALA A 55 -16.64 14.31 7.16
N GLY A 56 -16.39 14.57 8.45
CA GLY A 56 -15.39 13.87 9.24
C GLY A 56 -15.70 12.38 9.42
N ALA A 57 -16.95 12.01 9.65
CA ALA A 57 -17.39 10.64 9.75
C ALA A 57 -17.16 9.87 8.44
N ALA A 58 -17.48 10.46 7.28
CA ALA A 58 -17.24 9.86 5.98
C ALA A 58 -15.75 9.57 5.73
N ILE A 59 -14.85 10.42 6.24
CA ILE A 59 -13.40 10.19 6.17
C ILE A 59 -12.95 9.12 7.15
N ALA A 60 -13.49 9.11 8.37
CA ALA A 60 -13.17 8.13 9.39
C ALA A 60 -13.49 6.69 8.94
N VAL A 61 -14.52 6.50 8.11
CA VAL A 61 -14.86 5.21 7.51
C VAL A 61 -13.71 4.62 6.71
N PHE A 62 -12.90 5.43 6.03
CA PHE A 62 -11.68 4.95 5.36
C PHE A 62 -10.71 4.30 6.33
N GLY A 63 -10.44 4.96 7.47
CA GLY A 63 -9.54 4.42 8.51
C GLY A 63 -10.06 3.12 9.11
N LEU A 64 -11.36 3.05 9.40
CA LEU A 64 -12.00 1.82 9.90
C LEU A 64 -11.93 0.68 8.87
N ALA A 65 -12.23 0.98 7.61
CA ALA A 65 -12.17 0.01 6.53
C ALA A 65 -10.75 -0.48 6.23
N MET A 66 -9.73 0.29 6.56
CA MET A 66 -8.34 -0.11 6.45
C MET A 66 -7.96 -1.18 7.48
N PHE A 67 -8.59 -1.17 8.66
CA PHE A 67 -8.34 -2.15 9.72
C PHE A 67 -9.03 -3.50 9.48
N LEU A 68 -10.23 -3.49 8.94
CA LEU A 68 -11.06 -4.69 8.77
C LEU A 68 -10.40 -5.80 7.91
N PRO A 69 -9.72 -5.50 6.78
CA PRO A 69 -9.16 -6.53 5.93
C PRO A 69 -7.82 -7.11 6.42
N GLY A 70 -7.26 -6.67 7.56
CA GLY A 70 -5.91 -7.05 7.99
C GLY A 70 -5.64 -8.55 7.99
N THR A 71 -6.56 -9.36 8.49
CA THR A 71 -6.50 -10.83 8.47
C THR A 71 -6.78 -11.43 7.08
N PHE A 72 -7.69 -10.83 6.32
CA PHE A 72 -8.00 -11.24 4.95
C PHE A 72 -6.88 -10.94 3.96
N ASN A 73 -6.14 -9.86 4.18
CA ASN A 73 -5.04 -9.46 3.31
C ASN A 73 -3.91 -10.49 3.29
N SER A 74 -3.58 -11.09 4.44
CA SER A 74 -2.58 -12.16 4.52
C SER A 74 -3.00 -13.36 3.67
N TYR A 75 -4.25 -13.80 3.80
CA TYR A 75 -4.79 -14.90 3.00
C TYR A 75 -4.78 -14.58 1.49
N LEU A 76 -5.13 -13.35 1.11
CA LEU A 76 -5.15 -12.92 -0.29
C LEU A 76 -3.74 -12.93 -0.91
N ILE A 77 -2.74 -12.46 -0.15
CA ILE A 77 -1.34 -12.38 -0.58
C ILE A 77 -0.71 -13.76 -0.67
N ASP A 78 -1.11 -14.69 0.20
CA ASP A 78 -0.57 -16.04 0.23
C ASP A 78 -1.19 -16.93 -0.86
N THR A 79 -2.47 -16.68 -1.20
CA THR A 79 -3.21 -17.50 -2.18
C THR A 79 -2.96 -17.06 -3.64
N PHE A 80 -2.77 -15.76 -3.86
CA PHE A 80 -2.62 -15.20 -5.20
C PHE A 80 -1.22 -14.64 -5.44
N LYS A 81 -0.83 -14.54 -6.72
CA LYS A 81 0.43 -13.89 -7.11
C LYS A 81 0.41 -12.42 -6.66
N ARG A 82 1.33 -12.04 -5.77
CA ARG A 82 1.44 -10.70 -5.19
C ARG A 82 1.36 -9.57 -6.23
N LYS A 83 2.04 -9.73 -7.37
CA LYS A 83 1.97 -8.77 -8.48
C LYS A 83 0.54 -8.53 -8.97
N SER A 84 -0.20 -9.60 -9.24
CA SER A 84 -1.57 -9.49 -9.78
C SER A 84 -2.52 -8.83 -8.77
N VAL A 85 -2.42 -9.21 -7.50
CA VAL A 85 -3.24 -8.61 -6.42
C VAL A 85 -2.98 -7.12 -6.31
N CYS A 86 -1.71 -6.71 -6.32
CA CYS A 86 -1.32 -5.31 -6.24
C CYS A 86 -1.84 -4.50 -7.44
N PHE A 87 -1.68 -5.00 -8.67
CA PHE A 87 -2.17 -4.32 -9.87
C PHE A 87 -3.69 -4.16 -9.89
N ILE A 88 -4.42 -5.21 -9.54
CA ILE A 88 -5.89 -5.16 -9.47
C ILE A 88 -6.34 -4.18 -8.39
N ALA A 89 -5.72 -4.20 -7.22
CA ALA A 89 -6.05 -3.30 -6.12
C ALA A 89 -5.78 -1.84 -6.49
N ILE A 90 -4.65 -1.52 -7.13
CA ILE A 90 -4.34 -0.17 -7.61
C ILE A 90 -5.35 0.26 -8.69
N PHE A 91 -5.66 -0.61 -9.64
CA PHE A 91 -6.63 -0.31 -10.69
C PHE A 91 -8.01 0.01 -10.11
N LEU A 92 -8.50 -0.81 -9.17
CA LEU A 92 -9.77 -0.58 -8.50
C LEU A 92 -9.74 0.69 -7.63
N PHE A 93 -8.61 0.99 -6.98
CA PHE A 93 -8.43 2.21 -6.21
C PHE A 93 -8.55 3.46 -7.08
N VAL A 94 -7.88 3.47 -8.24
CA VAL A 94 -7.98 4.56 -9.21
C VAL A 94 -9.40 4.65 -9.80
N ALA A 95 -10.00 3.53 -10.18
CA ALA A 95 -11.36 3.50 -10.71
C ALA A 95 -12.38 4.03 -9.69
N SER A 96 -12.24 3.68 -8.41
CA SER A 96 -13.10 4.21 -7.34
C SER A 96 -12.90 5.72 -7.14
N SER A 97 -11.72 6.25 -7.40
CA SER A 97 -11.46 7.70 -7.34
C SER A 97 -12.16 8.47 -8.46
N LEU A 98 -12.36 7.85 -9.63
CA LEU A 98 -13.09 8.45 -10.74
C LEU A 98 -14.61 8.55 -10.49
N LEU A 99 -15.11 7.90 -9.45
CA LEU A 99 -16.53 7.99 -9.06
C LEU A 99 -16.87 9.28 -8.31
N TYR A 100 -15.88 10.00 -7.73
CA TYR A 100 -16.16 11.22 -6.96
C TYR A 100 -16.95 12.31 -7.69
N PRO A 101 -16.76 12.59 -8.99
CA PRO A 101 -17.57 13.58 -9.70
C PRO A 101 -19.06 13.21 -9.79
N TYR A 102 -19.38 11.93 -9.68
CA TYR A 102 -20.76 11.41 -9.82
C TYR A 102 -21.46 11.23 -8.47
N VAL A 103 -20.76 11.50 -7.38
CA VAL A 103 -21.27 11.33 -6.03
C VAL A 103 -22.24 12.47 -5.68
N ALA A 104 -23.46 12.11 -5.30
CA ALA A 104 -24.52 13.07 -4.98
C ALA A 104 -24.84 13.13 -3.46
N THR A 105 -24.31 12.21 -2.65
CA THR A 105 -24.66 12.10 -1.23
C THR A 105 -23.45 11.78 -0.34
N VAL A 106 -23.49 12.27 0.90
CA VAL A 106 -22.45 11.99 1.92
C VAL A 106 -22.31 10.47 2.17
N GLY A 107 -23.41 9.73 2.19
CA GLY A 107 -23.39 8.28 2.39
C GLY A 107 -22.67 7.55 1.25
N PHE A 108 -22.79 8.02 0.01
CA PHE A 108 -22.07 7.43 -1.11
C PHE A 108 -20.56 7.72 -1.03
N VAL A 109 -20.15 8.91 -0.56
CA VAL A 109 -18.74 9.21 -0.25
C VAL A 109 -18.21 8.22 0.77
N ALA A 110 -18.94 7.99 1.86
CA ALA A 110 -18.54 7.06 2.90
C ALA A 110 -18.34 5.64 2.35
N LEU A 111 -19.22 5.19 1.45
CA LEU A 111 -19.11 3.89 0.79
C LEU A 111 -17.87 3.80 -0.10
N VAL A 112 -17.63 4.81 -0.95
CA VAL A 112 -16.42 4.86 -1.78
C VAL A 112 -15.16 4.88 -0.91
N ARG A 113 -15.18 5.61 0.20
CA ARG A 113 -14.10 5.65 1.18
C ARG A 113 -13.88 4.31 1.88
N ALA A 114 -14.93 3.56 2.19
CA ALA A 114 -14.80 2.22 2.74
C ALA A 114 -14.10 1.28 1.76
N VAL A 115 -14.50 1.29 0.49
CA VAL A 115 -13.87 0.49 -0.56
C VAL A 115 -12.40 0.89 -0.73
N GLN A 116 -12.12 2.19 -0.80
CA GLN A 116 -10.75 2.70 -0.92
C GLN A 116 -9.88 2.31 0.28
N GLY A 117 -10.40 2.35 1.50
CA GLY A 117 -9.69 1.95 2.72
C GLY A 117 -9.27 0.47 2.68
N GLY A 118 -10.19 -0.40 2.28
CA GLY A 118 -9.90 -1.82 2.09
C GLY A 118 -8.84 -2.08 1.02
N LEU A 119 -8.98 -1.47 -0.16
CA LEU A 119 -8.01 -1.58 -1.25
C LEU A 119 -6.63 -1.03 -0.87
N PHE A 120 -6.60 0.10 -0.18
CA PHE A 120 -5.36 0.70 0.30
C PHE A 120 -4.62 -0.21 1.27
N SER A 121 -5.34 -0.89 2.16
CA SER A 121 -4.77 -1.89 3.07
C SER A 121 -4.12 -3.04 2.31
N VAL A 122 -4.77 -3.57 1.25
CA VAL A 122 -4.19 -4.61 0.38
C VAL A 122 -2.92 -4.12 -0.31
N ILE A 123 -2.92 -2.90 -0.86
CA ILE A 123 -1.78 -2.33 -1.57
C ILE A 123 -0.58 -2.16 -0.62
N THR A 124 -0.80 -1.57 0.55
CA THR A 124 0.27 -1.30 1.53
C THR A 124 0.87 -2.58 2.09
N MET A 125 0.05 -3.58 2.40
CA MET A 125 0.53 -4.89 2.87
C MET A 125 1.33 -5.61 1.79
N THR A 126 0.86 -5.60 0.53
CA THR A 126 1.55 -6.25 -0.59
C THR A 126 2.88 -5.56 -0.88
N THR A 127 2.91 -4.24 -0.90
CA THR A 127 4.14 -3.46 -1.18
C THR A 127 5.14 -3.58 -0.03
N GLY A 128 4.66 -3.48 1.21
CA GLY A 128 5.49 -3.61 2.42
C GLY A 128 6.13 -5.00 2.53
N SER A 129 5.35 -6.06 2.31
CA SER A 129 5.88 -7.43 2.34
C SER A 129 6.92 -7.69 1.25
N THR A 130 6.73 -7.11 0.06
CA THR A 130 7.70 -7.23 -1.05
C THR A 130 9.00 -6.52 -0.70
N LEU A 131 8.93 -5.29 -0.16
CA LEU A 131 10.12 -4.55 0.29
C LEU A 131 10.89 -5.30 1.38
N VAL A 132 10.19 -5.85 2.37
CA VAL A 132 10.81 -6.62 3.46
C VAL A 132 11.49 -7.88 2.94
N ILE A 133 10.85 -8.61 2.03
CA ILE A 133 11.43 -9.83 1.45
C ILE A 133 12.65 -9.51 0.61
N ASP A 134 12.59 -8.47 -0.22
CA ASP A 134 13.74 -8.04 -0.99
C ASP A 134 14.91 -7.66 -0.07
N CYS A 135 14.65 -6.89 1.00
CA CYS A 135 15.66 -6.57 2.00
C CYS A 135 16.23 -7.81 2.70
N LEU A 136 15.39 -8.77 3.08
CA LEU A 136 15.83 -9.99 3.78
C LEU A 136 16.62 -10.93 2.88
N LEU A 137 16.24 -11.07 1.60
CA LEU A 137 16.98 -11.87 0.63
C LEU A 137 18.40 -11.34 0.39
N TYR A 138 18.59 -10.01 0.50
CA TYR A 138 19.91 -9.39 0.37
C TYR A 138 20.74 -9.42 1.65
N THR A 139 20.12 -9.63 2.82
CA THR A 139 20.82 -9.66 4.12
C THR A 139 20.98 -11.06 4.69
N SER A 140 20.28 -12.06 4.16
CA SER A 140 20.40 -13.45 4.63
C SER A 140 21.57 -14.14 3.94
N PRO A 141 22.48 -14.79 4.70
CA PRO A 141 23.50 -15.65 4.11
C PRO A 141 22.83 -16.77 3.30
N SER A 142 23.40 -17.06 2.15
CA SER A 142 22.89 -18.12 1.27
C SER A 142 22.83 -19.46 2.05
N PRO A 143 21.78 -20.30 1.85
CA PRO A 143 21.73 -21.61 2.47
C PRO A 143 22.92 -22.52 2.11
N ARG A 144 23.70 -22.16 1.08
CA ARG A 144 24.94 -22.85 0.72
C ARG A 144 26.06 -22.63 1.74
N ASP A 145 26.06 -21.49 2.42
CA ASP A 145 27.12 -21.13 3.38
C ASP A 145 26.93 -21.84 4.74
N ALA A 146 25.73 -22.39 4.98
CA ALA A 146 25.40 -23.12 6.21
C ALA A 146 25.82 -24.62 6.17
N HIS A 147 26.21 -25.13 5.02
CA HIS A 147 26.60 -26.53 4.84
C HIS A 147 28.13 -26.75 4.80
N GLU A 148 28.92 -25.69 4.86
CA GLU A 148 30.39 -25.75 4.81
C GLU A 148 31.08 -25.38 6.14
N SER A 149 30.35 -25.38 7.26
CA SER A 149 30.94 -25.16 8.60
C SER A 149 30.92 -26.44 9.43
#